data_57235986d1d64b960b76631d3c49b806
#
_entry.id   57235986d1d64b960b76631d3c49b806
#
_cell.length_a   1.000
_cell.length_b   1.000
_cell.length_c   1.000
_cell.angle_alpha   90.00
_cell.angle_beta   90.00
_cell.angle_gamma   90.00
#
_symmetry.space_group_name_H-M   'P 1'
#
loop_
_entity.id
_entity.type
_entity.pdbx_description
1 polymer ?
#
loop_
_entity_poly.entity_id
_entity_poly.type
_entity_poly.pdbx_seq_one_letter_code
_entity_poly.pdbx_strand_id
1 'polypeptide(L)'
;MIAAIERRDADLTRQLRRAASSVVLNIAEGSGSFGRVRTARYRTALGSASESLSCLRTAEAFGYVEPMPQALMAVMNRVIGTLVRVAA
;
A
#
# COMPACT_ATOMS: atom_id res chain seq x y z
N MET A 1 15.46 -2.07 0.63
CA MET A 1 14.42 -2.07 1.68
C MET A 1 13.75 -3.43 1.83
N ILE A 2 13.11 -3.93 0.78
CA ILE A 2 12.39 -5.22 0.85
C ILE A 2 13.32 -6.38 1.21
N ALA A 3 14.52 -6.44 0.64
CA ALA A 3 15.49 -7.48 0.98
C ALA A 3 15.86 -7.47 2.46
N ALA A 4 15.96 -6.28 3.07
CA ALA A 4 16.26 -6.16 4.50
C ALA A 4 15.11 -6.69 5.37
N ILE A 5 13.87 -6.41 4.97
CA ILE A 5 12.69 -6.93 5.67
C ILE A 5 12.61 -8.45 5.51
N GLU A 6 12.83 -8.96 4.30
CA GLU A 6 12.75 -10.38 4.01
C GLU A 6 13.73 -11.21 4.85
N ARG A 7 14.95 -10.70 5.06
CA ARG A 7 15.94 -11.36 5.91
C ARG A 7 15.50 -11.50 7.37
N ARG A 8 14.66 -10.56 7.84
CA ARG A 8 14.22 -10.52 9.23
C ARG A 8 12.82 -11.13 9.41
N ASP A 9 11.96 -10.99 8.40
CA ASP A 9 10.54 -11.35 8.52
C ASP A 9 9.96 -11.64 7.14
N ALA A 10 10.02 -12.89 6.72
CA ALA A 10 9.51 -13.33 5.43
C ALA A 10 7.98 -13.17 5.32
N ASP A 11 7.26 -13.35 6.43
CA ASP A 11 5.80 -13.19 6.44
C ASP A 11 5.39 -11.75 6.21
N LEU A 12 6.06 -10.82 6.87
CA LEU A 12 5.80 -9.38 6.67
C LEU A 12 6.09 -8.98 5.23
N THR A 13 7.16 -9.51 4.64
CA THR A 13 7.50 -9.25 3.24
C THR A 13 6.40 -9.76 2.31
N ARG A 14 5.85 -10.96 2.54
CA ARG A 14 4.75 -11.49 1.74
C ARG A 14 3.51 -10.61 1.83
N GLN A 15 3.16 -10.18 3.04
CA GLN A 15 2.03 -9.29 3.27
C GLN A 15 2.21 -7.97 2.53
N LEU A 16 3.41 -7.37 2.62
CA LEU A 16 3.72 -6.12 1.94
C LEU A 16 3.61 -6.26 0.42
N ARG A 17 4.21 -7.31 -0.15
CA ARG A 17 4.16 -7.54 -1.59
C ARG A 17 2.72 -7.75 -2.08
N ARG A 18 1.94 -8.51 -1.34
CA ARG A 18 0.54 -8.75 -1.68
C ARG A 18 -0.27 -7.47 -1.63
N ALA A 19 -0.11 -6.70 -0.56
CA ALA A 19 -0.82 -5.43 -0.40
C ALA A 19 -0.43 -4.43 -1.49
N ALA A 20 0.85 -4.28 -1.76
CA ALA A 20 1.34 -3.35 -2.78
C ALA A 20 0.85 -3.75 -4.18
N SER A 21 0.88 -5.04 -4.51
CA SER A 21 0.35 -5.54 -5.79
C SER A 21 -1.15 -5.26 -5.92
N SER A 22 -1.89 -5.45 -4.83
CA SER A 22 -3.33 -5.18 -4.80
C SER A 22 -3.66 -3.72 -5.07
N VAL A 23 -2.84 -2.79 -4.58
CA VAL A 23 -3.02 -1.35 -4.88
C VAL A 23 -2.99 -1.12 -6.38
N VAL A 24 -1.94 -1.59 -7.04
CA VAL A 24 -1.72 -1.36 -8.46
C VAL A 24 -2.83 -2.02 -9.30
N LEU A 25 -3.14 -3.27 -9.01
CA LEU A 25 -4.14 -4.02 -9.77
C LEU A 25 -5.54 -3.41 -9.62
N ASN A 26 -5.92 -3.00 -8.43
CA ASN A 26 -7.24 -2.43 -8.20
C ASN A 26 -7.37 -1.01 -8.77
N ILE A 27 -6.31 -0.22 -8.77
CA ILE A 27 -6.31 1.07 -9.45
C ILE A 27 -6.50 0.86 -10.96
N ALA A 28 -5.76 -0.09 -11.55
CA ALA A 28 -5.86 -0.38 -12.98
C ALA A 28 -7.27 -0.85 -13.34
N GLU A 29 -7.84 -1.78 -12.57
CA GLU A 29 -9.19 -2.27 -12.81
C GLU A 29 -10.25 -1.20 -12.57
N GLY A 30 -10.08 -0.37 -11.56
CA GLY A 30 -10.97 0.74 -11.30
C GLY A 30 -10.98 1.76 -12.43
N SER A 31 -9.81 2.06 -12.99
CA SER A 31 -9.67 2.99 -14.11
C SER A 31 -10.39 2.49 -15.38
N GLY A 32 -10.48 1.17 -15.56
CA GLY A 32 -11.18 0.56 -16.68
C GLY A 32 -12.66 0.26 -16.41
N SER A 33 -13.18 0.65 -15.24
CA SER A 33 -14.53 0.34 -14.81
C SER A 33 -15.37 1.60 -14.66
N PHE A 34 -16.66 1.45 -14.36
CA PHE A 34 -17.61 2.55 -14.20
C PHE A 34 -18.47 2.35 -12.95
N GLY A 35 -19.02 3.46 -12.43
CA GLY A 35 -20.02 3.45 -11.37
C GLY A 35 -19.57 2.71 -10.12
N ARG A 36 -20.43 1.82 -9.61
CA ARG A 36 -20.16 1.10 -8.34
C ARG A 36 -18.96 0.17 -8.41
N VAL A 37 -18.72 -0.41 -9.58
CA VAL A 37 -17.56 -1.31 -9.77
C VAL A 37 -16.27 -0.52 -9.61
N ARG A 38 -16.19 0.65 -10.22
CA ARG A 38 -15.03 1.55 -10.07
C ARG A 38 -14.82 1.92 -8.60
N THR A 39 -15.88 2.35 -7.92
CA THR A 39 -15.79 2.74 -6.51
C THR A 39 -15.33 1.57 -5.65
N ALA A 40 -15.86 0.38 -5.88
CA ALA A 40 -15.46 -0.82 -5.13
C ALA A 40 -13.97 -1.15 -5.33
N ARG A 41 -13.47 -1.04 -6.56
CA ARG A 41 -12.06 -1.26 -6.87
C ARG A 41 -11.16 -0.25 -6.17
N TYR A 42 -11.54 1.01 -6.17
CA TYR A 42 -10.76 2.05 -5.49
C TYR A 42 -10.81 1.90 -3.96
N ARG A 43 -11.92 1.42 -3.39
CA ARG A 43 -11.99 1.11 -1.96
C ARG A 43 -11.05 -0.04 -1.59
N THR A 44 -10.98 -1.07 -2.42
CA THR A 44 -10.05 -2.18 -2.21
C THR A 44 -8.60 -1.67 -2.30
N ALA A 45 -8.30 -0.82 -3.29
CA ALA A 45 -6.97 -0.21 -3.42
C ALA A 45 -6.61 0.62 -2.18
N LEU A 46 -7.55 1.37 -1.63
CA LEU A 46 -7.36 2.16 -0.42
C LEU A 46 -6.99 1.28 0.77
N GLY A 47 -7.73 0.20 1.00
CA GLY A 47 -7.44 -0.75 2.06
C GLY A 47 -6.06 -1.38 1.90
N SER A 48 -5.70 -1.74 0.68
CA SER A 48 -4.38 -2.31 0.36
C SER A 48 -3.25 -1.31 0.54
N ALA A 49 -3.47 -0.04 0.19
CA ALA A 49 -2.48 1.02 0.39
C ALA A 49 -2.25 1.26 1.89
N SER A 50 -3.31 1.27 2.68
CA SER A 50 -3.23 1.41 4.15
C SER A 50 -2.49 0.22 4.76
N GLU A 51 -2.75 -1.00 4.29
CA GLU A 51 -2.04 -2.20 4.74
C GLU A 51 -0.56 -2.13 4.37
N SER A 52 -0.22 -1.67 3.17
CA SER A 52 1.17 -1.49 2.75
C SER A 52 1.91 -0.53 3.68
N LEU A 53 1.29 0.60 4.01
CA LEU A 53 1.86 1.57 4.95
C LEU A 53 2.06 0.93 6.33
N SER A 54 1.08 0.17 6.82
CA SER A 54 1.18 -0.52 8.10
C SER A 54 2.32 -1.53 8.12
N CYS A 55 2.53 -2.26 7.03
CA CYS A 55 3.67 -3.19 6.92
C CYS A 55 5.00 -2.46 7.02
N LEU A 56 5.14 -1.32 6.32
CA LEU A 56 6.36 -0.53 6.36
C LEU A 56 6.61 0.06 7.76
N ARG A 57 5.57 0.54 8.40
CA ARG A 57 5.66 1.06 9.77
C ARG A 57 6.02 -0.04 10.77
N THR A 58 5.50 -1.24 10.58
CA THR A 58 5.85 -2.40 11.41
C THR A 58 7.32 -2.74 11.26
N ALA A 59 7.83 -2.76 10.02
CA ALA A 59 9.25 -3.02 9.76
C ALA A 59 10.14 -1.97 10.43
N GLU A 60 9.75 -0.71 10.36
CA GLU A 60 10.47 0.38 11.02
C GLU A 60 10.43 0.23 12.56
N ALA A 61 9.26 -0.05 13.11
CA ALA A 61 9.07 -0.18 14.55
C ALA A 61 9.89 -1.35 15.13
N PHE A 62 10.02 -2.44 14.37
CA PHE A 62 10.82 -3.60 14.79
C PHE A 62 12.31 -3.45 14.47
N GLY A 63 12.72 -2.34 13.89
CA GLY A 63 14.13 -2.10 13.57
C GLY A 63 14.65 -2.91 12.40
N TYR A 64 13.78 -3.43 11.54
CA TYR A 64 14.20 -4.19 10.35
C TYR A 64 14.81 -3.28 9.30
N VAL A 65 14.41 -2.01 9.28
CA VAL A 65 14.87 -1.01 8.33
C VAL A 65 15.10 0.31 9.05
N GLU A 66 15.88 1.20 8.44
CA GLU A 66 16.03 2.58 8.89
C GLU A 66 14.69 3.31 8.79
N PRO A 67 14.52 4.46 9.48
CA PRO A 67 13.30 5.25 9.36
C PRO A 67 12.95 5.52 7.91
N MET A 68 11.65 5.46 7.59
CA MET A 68 11.17 5.63 6.22
C MET A 68 11.56 7.00 5.68
N PRO A 69 12.09 7.06 4.43
CA PRO A 69 12.39 8.34 3.80
C PRO A 69 11.14 9.21 3.69
N GLN A 70 11.29 10.51 3.93
CA GLN A 70 10.17 11.45 3.82
C GLN A 70 9.56 11.45 2.42
N ALA A 71 10.37 11.30 1.38
CA ALA A 71 9.88 11.23 0.01
C ALA A 71 8.92 10.05 -0.20
N LEU A 72 9.25 8.89 0.36
CA LEU A 72 8.38 7.72 0.27
C LEU A 72 7.08 7.95 1.03
N MET A 73 7.15 8.50 2.24
CA MET A 73 5.97 8.81 3.04
C MET A 73 5.05 9.81 2.35
N ALA A 74 5.64 10.83 1.69
CA ALA A 74 4.87 11.81 0.94
C ALA A 74 4.14 11.18 -0.24
N VAL A 75 4.76 10.26 -0.96
CA VAL A 75 4.13 9.53 -2.06
C VAL A 75 2.98 8.68 -1.54
N MET A 76 3.20 7.91 -0.47
CA MET A 76 2.17 7.05 0.11
C MET A 76 0.98 7.87 0.61
N ASN A 77 1.24 8.98 1.28
CA ASN A 77 0.16 9.86 1.75
C ASN A 77 -0.64 10.44 0.59
N ARG A 78 0.01 10.80 -0.52
CA ARG A 78 -0.70 11.28 -1.73
C ARG A 78 -1.56 10.19 -2.34
N VAL A 79 -1.05 8.98 -2.46
CA VAL A 79 -1.82 7.85 -3.00
C VAL A 79 -3.05 7.59 -2.14
N ILE A 80 -2.86 7.49 -0.83
CA ILE A 80 -3.97 7.25 0.12
C ILE A 80 -4.97 8.40 0.05
N GLY A 81 -4.50 9.64 0.08
CA GLY A 81 -5.38 10.82 0.02
C GLY A 81 -6.20 10.88 -1.27
N THR A 82 -5.59 10.54 -2.40
CA THR A 82 -6.31 10.46 -3.69
C THR A 82 -7.36 9.36 -3.65
N LEU A 83 -7.01 8.18 -3.15
CA LEU A 83 -7.94 7.05 -3.06
C LEU A 83 -9.11 7.36 -2.13
N VAL A 84 -8.87 8.06 -1.02
CA VAL A 84 -9.95 8.50 -0.12
C VAL A 84 -10.96 9.34 -0.90
N ARG A 85 -10.48 10.26 -1.75
CA ARG A 85 -11.38 11.12 -2.52
C ARG A 85 -12.15 10.36 -3.60
N VAL A 86 -11.49 9.49 -4.35
CA VAL A 86 -12.13 8.81 -5.48
C VAL A 86 -12.93 7.58 -5.07
N ALA A 87 -12.72 7.07 -3.87
CA ALA A 87 -13.47 5.93 -3.32
C ALA A 87 -14.68 6.36 -2.47
N ALA A 88 -14.87 7.65 -2.31
CA ALA A 88 -15.99 8.19 -1.53
C ALA A 88 -17.34 7.99 -2.22
#